data_104c6e4ed750d7779f449834caa7b4b6
#
_entry.id   104c6e4ed750d7779f449834caa7b4b6
#
_cell.length_a   1.000
_cell.length_b   1.000
_cell.length_c   1.000
_cell.angle_alpha   90.00
_cell.angle_beta   90.00
_cell.angle_gamma   90.00
#
_symmetry.space_group_name_H-M   'P 1'
#
loop_
_entity.id
_entity.type
_entity.pdbx_description
1 polymer ?
#
loop_
_entity_poly.entity_id
_entity_poly.type
_entity_poly.pdbx_seq_one_letter_code
_entity_poly.pdbx_strand_id
1 'polypeptide(L)'
;MIDEVDMIQSESNYRPSLESLIDHYFEFPPKNRCLVTATMREFSNPQLQQECKFNLSWKDAPKRKIQLYYTDNLDALTSQQIQFLPPTEKIVIVYNSIRHCRNIIKLLPDEHLKDCAILCSDSSVEEAGTYYAELAEGNKLPKRINFITSCYFAGVDIEDYYHLITVSNARQ
;
A
#
# COMPACT_ATOMS: atom_id res chain seq x y z
N MET A 1 11.87 12.08 17.66
CA MET A 1 10.59 11.94 16.91
C MET A 1 10.57 10.57 16.27
N ILE A 2 9.47 9.86 16.37
CA ILE A 2 9.21 8.62 15.62
C ILE A 2 8.04 8.91 14.68
N ASP A 3 8.23 8.68 13.40
CA ASP A 3 7.20 8.76 12.37
C ASP A 3 6.61 7.39 12.08
N GLU A 4 5.39 7.34 11.58
CA GLU A 4 4.63 6.12 11.27
C GLU A 4 4.57 5.13 12.44
N VAL A 5 4.30 5.62 13.64
CA VAL A 5 4.30 4.80 14.87
C VAL A 5 3.33 3.62 14.83
N ASP A 6 2.26 3.69 14.03
CA ASP A 6 1.32 2.60 13.78
C ASP A 6 1.97 1.40 13.08
N MET A 7 3.02 1.64 12.26
CA MET A 7 3.80 0.57 11.63
C MET A 7 4.60 -0.23 12.67
N ILE A 8 5.10 0.42 13.73
CA ILE A 8 5.81 -0.27 14.80
C ILE A 8 4.90 -1.32 15.44
N GLN A 9 3.66 -0.95 15.72
CA GLN A 9 2.69 -1.85 16.34
C GLN A 9 2.26 -2.98 15.39
N SER A 10 2.05 -2.71 14.11
CA SER A 10 1.60 -3.71 13.15
C SER A 10 2.71 -4.69 12.73
N GLU A 11 3.97 -4.25 12.74
CA GLU A 11 5.12 -5.01 12.27
C GLU A 11 5.96 -5.65 13.40
N SER A 12 5.68 -5.33 14.68
CA SER A 12 6.44 -5.83 15.83
C SER A 12 6.50 -7.36 15.90
N ASN A 13 5.43 -8.04 15.48
CA ASN A 13 5.38 -9.50 15.43
C ASN A 13 6.39 -10.10 14.43
N TYR A 14 6.77 -9.35 13.40
CA TYR A 14 7.72 -9.79 12.36
C TYR A 14 9.12 -9.20 12.56
N ARG A 15 9.22 -8.10 13.32
CA ARG A 15 10.45 -7.36 13.59
C ARG A 15 10.57 -7.01 15.07
N PRO A 16 11.01 -7.94 15.92
CA PRO A 16 11.12 -7.71 17.37
C PRO A 16 11.97 -6.50 17.76
N SER A 17 12.93 -6.10 16.90
CA SER A 17 13.73 -4.89 17.11
C SER A 17 12.93 -3.59 17.15
N LEU A 18 11.69 -3.58 16.62
CA LEU A 18 10.82 -2.41 16.69
C LEU A 18 10.27 -2.17 18.10
N GLU A 19 10.16 -3.21 18.93
CA GLU A 19 9.74 -3.05 20.32
C GLU A 19 10.79 -2.27 21.13
N SER A 20 12.08 -2.53 20.91
CA SER A 20 13.17 -1.79 21.56
C SER A 20 13.18 -0.31 21.21
N LEU A 21 12.61 0.08 20.05
CA LEU A 21 12.49 1.48 19.67
C LEU A 21 11.51 2.23 20.58
N ILE A 22 10.44 1.57 21.01
CA ILE A 22 9.48 2.14 21.97
C ILE A 22 10.11 2.29 23.36
N ASP A 23 10.89 1.31 23.81
CA ASP A 23 11.62 1.42 25.07
C ASP A 23 12.59 2.60 25.03
N HIS A 24 13.35 2.72 23.94
CA HIS A 24 14.26 3.84 23.74
C HIS A 24 13.52 5.20 23.67
N TYR A 25 12.33 5.26 23.10
CA TYR A 25 11.51 6.45 23.09
C TYR A 25 11.19 6.94 24.51
N PHE A 26 10.92 6.02 25.45
CA PHE A 26 10.57 6.37 26.82
C PHE A 26 11.79 6.77 27.68
N GLU A 27 13.02 6.55 27.23
CA GLU A 27 14.23 7.06 27.87
C GLU A 27 14.33 8.60 27.80
N PHE A 28 13.67 9.23 26.82
CA PHE A 28 13.66 10.69 26.69
C PHE A 28 12.61 11.34 27.58
N PRO A 29 12.89 12.56 28.10
CA PRO A 29 11.88 13.33 28.82
C PRO A 29 10.65 13.63 27.94
N PRO A 30 9.41 13.72 28.51
CA PRO A 30 8.18 13.94 27.73
C PRO A 30 8.24 15.12 26.77
N LYS A 31 8.87 16.23 27.15
CA LYS A 31 9.03 17.42 26.30
C LYS A 31 9.89 17.23 25.05
N ASN A 32 10.68 16.15 25.02
CA ASN A 32 11.61 15.83 23.92
C ASN A 32 11.09 14.65 23.07
N ARG A 33 9.89 14.16 23.37
CA ARG A 33 9.27 13.01 22.67
C ARG A 33 8.19 13.50 21.73
N CYS A 34 8.10 12.87 20.57
CA CYS A 34 7.01 13.08 19.62
C CYS A 34 6.82 11.84 18.77
N LEU A 35 5.58 11.40 18.65
CA LEU A 35 5.13 10.34 17.74
C LEU A 35 4.25 10.97 16.68
N VAL A 36 4.40 10.55 15.44
CA VAL A 36 3.61 11.03 14.32
C VAL A 36 3.04 9.83 13.58
N THR A 37 1.82 9.93 13.11
CA THR A 37 1.20 8.98 12.18
C THR A 37 0.06 9.63 11.43
N ALA A 38 -0.11 9.26 10.17
CA ALA A 38 -1.26 9.64 9.37
C ALA A 38 -2.48 8.72 9.62
N THR A 39 -2.25 7.54 10.18
CA THR A 39 -3.26 6.50 10.44
C THR A 39 -3.39 6.25 11.94
N MET A 40 -4.32 6.98 12.59
CA MET A 40 -4.59 6.77 14.01
C MET A 40 -5.22 5.40 14.25
N ARG A 41 -4.48 4.56 14.98
CA ARG A 41 -4.99 3.31 15.57
C ARG A 41 -4.87 3.39 17.09
N GLU A 42 -5.65 2.59 17.79
CA GLU A 42 -5.44 2.42 19.23
C GLU A 42 -4.12 1.70 19.45
N PHE A 43 -3.30 2.26 20.33
CA PHE A 43 -2.04 1.61 20.72
C PHE A 43 -2.34 0.45 21.68
N SER A 44 -1.74 -0.71 21.41
CA SER A 44 -1.78 -1.85 22.33
C SER A 44 -0.88 -1.62 23.56
N ASN A 45 0.19 -0.82 23.41
CA ASN A 45 1.10 -0.48 24.51
C ASN A 45 0.44 0.53 25.46
N PRO A 46 0.23 0.19 26.76
CA PRO A 46 -0.44 1.07 27.73
C PRO A 46 0.30 2.39 27.97
N GLN A 47 1.61 2.42 27.83
CA GLN A 47 2.40 3.64 28.01
C GLN A 47 2.14 4.64 26.87
N LEU A 48 2.02 4.14 25.63
CA LEU A 48 1.69 4.98 24.48
C LEU A 48 0.24 5.51 24.54
N GLN A 49 -0.67 4.78 25.20
CA GLN A 49 -2.04 5.24 25.40
C GLN A 49 -2.12 6.50 26.28
N GLN A 50 -1.14 6.72 27.16
CA GLN A 50 -1.09 7.86 28.09
C GLN A 50 -0.46 9.10 27.47
N GLU A 51 0.16 9.00 26.28
CA GLU A 51 0.74 10.16 25.59
C GLU A 51 -0.36 11.16 25.17
N CYS A 52 -0.04 12.44 25.26
CA CYS A 52 -0.94 13.50 24.84
C CYS A 52 -1.15 13.44 23.32
N LYS A 53 -2.41 13.39 22.86
CA LYS A 53 -2.76 13.24 21.45
C LYS A 53 -3.26 14.55 20.86
N PHE A 54 -2.70 14.92 19.72
CA PHE A 54 -3.15 16.05 18.91
C PHE A 54 -3.57 15.54 17.54
N ASN A 55 -4.82 15.82 17.14
CA ASN A 55 -5.30 15.52 15.80
C ASN A 55 -5.17 16.76 14.92
N LEU A 56 -4.33 16.65 13.88
CA LEU A 56 -4.24 17.65 12.83
C LEU A 56 -5.11 17.20 11.66
N SER A 57 -6.12 17.97 11.32
CA SER A 57 -6.99 17.68 10.19
C SER A 57 -6.97 18.82 9.19
N TRP A 58 -6.96 18.47 7.91
CA TRP A 58 -7.07 19.45 6.83
C TRP A 58 -8.54 19.76 6.59
N LYS A 59 -8.94 21.00 6.80
CA LYS A 59 -10.35 21.43 6.66
C LYS A 59 -10.90 21.25 5.25
N ASP A 60 -10.08 21.48 4.26
CA ASP A 60 -10.45 21.48 2.84
C ASP A 60 -9.93 20.26 2.08
N ALA A 61 -9.70 19.13 2.76
CA ALA A 61 -9.28 17.91 2.10
C ALA A 61 -10.28 17.50 1.00
N PRO A 62 -9.83 17.28 -0.24
CA PRO A 62 -10.72 16.91 -1.32
C PRO A 62 -11.41 15.58 -1.00
N LYS A 63 -12.74 15.56 -1.11
CA LYS A 63 -13.52 14.32 -0.93
C LYS A 63 -13.21 13.37 -2.08
N ARG A 64 -12.67 12.21 -1.77
CA ARG A 64 -12.47 11.13 -2.74
C ARG A 64 -13.75 10.31 -2.85
N LYS A 65 -14.14 9.96 -4.07
CA LYS A 65 -15.21 8.99 -4.30
C LYS A 65 -14.60 7.59 -4.26
N ILE A 66 -15.17 6.74 -3.41
CA ILE A 66 -14.80 5.32 -3.33
C ILE A 66 -15.99 4.53 -3.83
N GLN A 67 -15.74 3.62 -4.80
CA GLN A 67 -16.72 2.63 -5.24
C GLN A 67 -16.34 1.28 -4.63
N LEU A 68 -17.28 0.64 -3.96
CA LEU A 68 -17.09 -0.63 -3.31
C LEU A 68 -17.84 -1.72 -4.07
N TYR A 69 -17.12 -2.78 -4.40
CA TYR A 69 -17.66 -3.94 -5.12
C TYR A 69 -17.49 -5.20 -4.28
N TYR A 70 -18.50 -6.05 -4.29
CA TYR A 70 -18.46 -7.38 -3.69
C TYR A 70 -18.61 -8.43 -4.78
N THR A 71 -17.74 -9.44 -4.78
CA THR A 71 -17.75 -10.50 -5.78
C THR A 71 -17.10 -11.77 -5.24
N ASP A 72 -17.51 -12.90 -5.76
CA ASP A 72 -16.87 -14.20 -5.51
C ASP A 72 -15.67 -14.46 -6.45
N ASN A 73 -15.49 -13.62 -7.47
CA ASN A 73 -14.38 -13.72 -8.43
C ASN A 73 -13.65 -12.38 -8.57
N LEU A 74 -12.72 -12.15 -7.66
CA LEU A 74 -11.94 -10.91 -7.60
C LEU A 74 -11.09 -10.69 -8.86
N ASP A 75 -10.48 -11.75 -9.38
CA ASP A 75 -9.59 -11.67 -10.54
C ASP A 75 -10.37 -11.22 -11.79
N ALA A 76 -11.53 -11.82 -12.04
CA ALA A 76 -12.37 -11.46 -13.19
C ALA A 76 -12.93 -10.04 -13.06
N LEU A 77 -13.43 -9.65 -11.89
CA LEU A 77 -13.94 -8.30 -11.68
C LEU A 77 -12.83 -7.26 -11.83
N THR A 78 -11.65 -7.51 -11.29
CA THR A 78 -10.52 -6.59 -11.42
C THR A 78 -10.11 -6.42 -12.89
N SER A 79 -10.00 -7.51 -13.65
CA SER A 79 -9.74 -7.46 -15.09
C SER A 79 -10.79 -6.63 -15.83
N GLN A 80 -12.07 -6.79 -15.51
CA GLN A 80 -13.15 -6.02 -16.09
C GLN A 80 -13.04 -4.53 -15.76
N GLN A 81 -12.76 -4.18 -14.51
CA GLN A 81 -12.59 -2.79 -14.10
C GLN A 81 -11.41 -2.10 -14.81
N ILE A 82 -10.28 -2.80 -15.00
CA ILE A 82 -9.14 -2.29 -15.77
C ILE A 82 -9.55 -1.93 -17.20
N GLN A 83 -10.38 -2.74 -17.84
CA GLN A 83 -10.83 -2.52 -19.22
C GLN A 83 -11.83 -1.37 -19.36
N PHE A 84 -12.57 -1.04 -18.31
CA PHE A 84 -13.48 0.11 -18.29
C PHE A 84 -12.79 1.47 -18.12
N LEU A 85 -11.55 1.47 -17.62
CA LEU A 85 -10.82 2.70 -17.39
C LEU A 85 -10.20 3.24 -18.70
N PRO A 86 -10.12 4.57 -18.85
CA PRO A 86 -9.59 5.19 -20.06
C PRO A 86 -8.17 4.67 -20.41
N PRO A 87 -7.88 4.39 -21.69
CA PRO A 87 -6.60 3.82 -22.10
C PRO A 87 -5.42 4.77 -21.89
N THR A 88 -5.68 6.05 -21.70
CA THR A 88 -4.66 7.09 -21.45
C THR A 88 -4.26 7.24 -20.00
N GLU A 89 -5.04 6.66 -19.08
CA GLU A 89 -4.83 6.83 -17.65
C GLU A 89 -4.07 5.64 -17.05
N LYS A 90 -3.18 5.93 -16.12
CA LYS A 90 -2.45 4.90 -15.37
C LYS A 90 -3.34 4.29 -14.30
N ILE A 91 -3.09 3.02 -14.01
CA ILE A 91 -3.84 2.24 -13.03
C ILE A 91 -2.86 1.59 -12.07
N VAL A 92 -3.15 1.69 -10.78
CA VAL A 92 -2.46 0.97 -9.72
C VAL A 92 -3.44 -0.01 -9.09
N ILE A 93 -3.07 -1.29 -9.10
CA ILE A 93 -3.82 -2.37 -8.48
C ILE A 93 -3.05 -2.84 -7.24
N VAL A 94 -3.63 -2.61 -6.07
CA VAL A 94 -3.10 -3.06 -4.78
C VAL A 94 -3.62 -4.46 -4.50
N TYR A 95 -2.78 -5.48 -4.67
CA TYR A 95 -3.15 -6.86 -4.40
C TYR A 95 -1.93 -7.65 -3.90
N ASN A 96 -1.96 -8.06 -2.65
CA ASN A 96 -0.83 -8.76 -2.01
C ASN A 96 -0.76 -10.24 -2.39
N SER A 97 -0.76 -10.53 -3.70
CA SER A 97 -0.61 -11.87 -4.25
C SER A 97 -0.15 -11.83 -5.71
N ILE A 98 1.09 -12.14 -5.96
CA ILE A 98 1.67 -12.17 -7.31
C ILE A 98 0.93 -13.18 -8.20
N ARG A 99 0.59 -14.33 -7.65
CA ARG A 99 -0.20 -15.35 -8.36
C ARG A 99 -1.51 -14.77 -8.91
N HIS A 100 -2.26 -14.04 -8.08
CA HIS A 100 -3.51 -13.41 -8.50
C HIS A 100 -3.26 -12.25 -9.46
N CYS A 101 -2.22 -11.44 -9.27
CA CYS A 101 -1.83 -10.42 -10.24
C CYS A 101 -1.61 -11.04 -11.63
N ARG A 102 -0.87 -12.15 -11.72
CA ARG A 102 -0.66 -12.86 -12.98
C ARG A 102 -1.95 -13.47 -13.56
N ASN A 103 -2.85 -13.95 -12.71
CA ASN A 103 -4.16 -14.43 -13.17
C ASN A 103 -4.98 -13.32 -13.80
N ILE A 104 -5.02 -12.14 -13.16
CA ILE A 104 -5.71 -10.96 -13.71
C ILE A 104 -5.10 -10.57 -15.05
N ILE A 105 -3.76 -10.54 -15.16
CA ILE A 105 -3.07 -10.22 -16.42
C ILE A 105 -3.49 -11.19 -17.53
N LYS A 106 -3.57 -12.50 -17.25
CA LYS A 106 -4.01 -13.50 -18.22
C LYS A 106 -5.47 -13.35 -18.69
N LEU A 107 -6.28 -12.66 -17.91
CA LEU A 107 -7.68 -12.36 -18.27
C LEU A 107 -7.82 -11.05 -19.06
N LEU A 108 -6.76 -10.28 -19.21
CA LEU A 108 -6.76 -9.08 -20.03
C LEU A 108 -6.57 -9.42 -21.51
N PRO A 109 -7.11 -8.60 -22.44
CA PRO A 109 -6.80 -8.70 -23.85
C PRO A 109 -5.29 -8.59 -24.14
N ASP A 110 -4.81 -9.30 -25.17
CA ASP A 110 -3.38 -9.37 -25.52
C ASP A 110 -2.73 -8.00 -25.71
N GLU A 111 -3.50 -7.03 -26.20
CA GLU A 111 -3.03 -5.66 -26.40
C GLU A 111 -2.60 -4.95 -25.12
N HIS A 112 -3.12 -5.38 -23.96
CA HIS A 112 -2.77 -4.81 -22.65
C HIS A 112 -1.57 -5.49 -21.99
N LEU A 113 -1.17 -6.68 -22.42
CA LEU A 113 -0.13 -7.48 -21.74
C LEU A 113 1.21 -6.73 -21.68
N LYS A 114 1.59 -6.02 -22.73
CA LYS A 114 2.82 -5.20 -22.79
C LYS A 114 2.81 -3.99 -21.85
N ASP A 115 1.62 -3.57 -21.45
CA ASP A 115 1.37 -2.39 -20.62
C ASP A 115 1.22 -2.75 -19.14
N CYS A 116 1.45 -4.02 -18.77
CA CYS A 116 1.38 -4.52 -17.40
C CYS A 116 2.77 -4.57 -16.75
N ALA A 117 2.80 -4.23 -15.46
CA ALA A 117 3.96 -4.43 -14.58
C ALA A 117 3.51 -4.95 -13.21
N ILE A 118 4.39 -5.73 -12.56
CA ILE A 118 4.24 -6.17 -11.17
C ILE A 118 5.42 -5.62 -10.38
N LEU A 119 5.13 -4.76 -9.42
CA LEU A 119 6.08 -4.20 -8.48
C LEU A 119 6.02 -4.99 -7.18
N CYS A 120 7.08 -5.71 -6.88
CA CYS A 120 7.17 -6.62 -5.73
C CYS A 120 8.58 -6.58 -5.11
N SER A 121 8.77 -7.27 -3.99
CA SER A 121 10.08 -7.39 -3.35
C SER A 121 11.04 -8.22 -4.19
N ASP A 122 12.35 -8.02 -3.98
CA ASP A 122 13.43 -8.75 -4.66
C ASP A 122 13.30 -10.27 -4.52
N SER A 123 12.81 -10.74 -3.38
CA SER A 123 12.56 -12.17 -3.13
C SER A 123 11.46 -12.77 -4.00
N SER A 124 10.68 -11.96 -4.69
CA SER A 124 9.50 -12.37 -5.47
C SER A 124 9.63 -12.11 -6.96
N VAL A 125 10.80 -11.67 -7.42
CA VAL A 125 11.07 -11.36 -8.83
C VAL A 125 10.82 -12.55 -9.76
N GLU A 126 11.27 -13.75 -9.36
CA GLU A 126 11.07 -14.97 -10.14
C GLU A 126 9.57 -15.28 -10.33
N GLU A 127 8.76 -15.09 -9.29
CA GLU A 127 7.31 -15.31 -9.36
C GLU A 127 6.63 -14.28 -10.26
N ALA A 128 7.07 -13.00 -10.23
CA ALA A 128 6.57 -11.95 -11.11
C ALA A 128 6.94 -12.20 -12.59
N GLY A 129 8.12 -12.79 -12.83
CA GLY A 129 8.60 -13.18 -14.15
C GLY A 129 8.79 -11.99 -15.08
N THR A 130 8.32 -12.09 -16.32
CA THR A 130 8.48 -11.04 -17.35
C THR A 130 7.73 -9.75 -17.05
N TYR A 131 6.83 -9.77 -16.07
CA TYR A 131 6.09 -8.59 -15.65
C TYR A 131 6.76 -7.81 -14.53
N TYR A 132 7.87 -8.33 -13.96
CA TYR A 132 8.60 -7.60 -12.93
C TYR A 132 9.07 -6.24 -13.44
N ALA A 133 8.86 -5.22 -12.62
CA ALA A 133 9.41 -3.89 -12.83
C ALA A 133 9.56 -3.16 -11.49
N GLU A 134 10.45 -2.19 -11.48
CA GLU A 134 10.61 -1.21 -10.40
C GLU A 134 9.97 0.11 -10.78
N LEU A 135 9.81 1.01 -9.81
CA LEU A 135 9.43 2.39 -10.11
C LEU A 135 10.48 3.03 -11.01
N ALA A 136 10.03 3.80 -11.98
CA ALA A 136 10.90 4.59 -12.83
C ALA A 136 11.50 5.78 -12.07
N GLU A 137 12.46 6.46 -12.68
CA GLU A 137 13.07 7.66 -12.11
C GLU A 137 12.02 8.68 -11.64
N GLY A 138 12.24 9.23 -10.43
CA GLY A 138 11.30 10.13 -9.78
C GLY A 138 10.03 9.43 -9.27
N ASN A 139 10.13 8.17 -8.87
CA ASN A 139 9.02 7.37 -8.33
C ASN A 139 7.80 7.29 -9.27
N LYS A 140 8.05 7.29 -10.58
CA LYS A 140 7.00 7.18 -11.60
C LYS A 140 6.60 5.72 -11.84
N LEU A 141 5.34 5.52 -12.18
CA LEU A 141 4.83 4.21 -12.58
C LEU A 141 5.44 3.76 -13.91
N PRO A 142 6.03 2.55 -14.00
CA PRO A 142 6.75 2.09 -15.18
C PRO A 142 5.83 1.78 -16.37
N LYS A 143 4.58 1.42 -16.10
CA LYS A 143 3.62 1.02 -17.12
C LYS A 143 2.26 1.71 -16.92
N ARG A 144 1.31 1.45 -17.83
CA ARG A 144 -0.06 1.90 -17.66
C ARG A 144 -0.78 1.12 -16.54
N ILE A 145 -0.61 -0.19 -16.50
CA ILE A 145 -1.26 -1.10 -15.54
C ILE A 145 -0.20 -1.65 -14.59
N ASN A 146 -0.25 -1.22 -13.33
CA ASN A 146 0.79 -1.54 -12.35
C ASN A 146 0.15 -2.27 -11.16
N PHE A 147 0.56 -3.51 -10.95
CA PHE A 147 0.21 -4.28 -9.78
C PHE A 147 1.26 -4.06 -8.70
N ILE A 148 0.85 -3.72 -7.48
CA ILE A 148 1.77 -3.50 -6.36
C ILE A 148 1.44 -4.45 -5.22
N THR A 149 2.47 -5.00 -4.60
CA THR A 149 2.36 -5.86 -3.42
C THR A 149 2.71 -5.09 -2.14
N SER A 150 2.61 -5.73 -0.99
CA SER A 150 2.76 -5.09 0.32
C SER A 150 4.08 -4.34 0.54
N CYS A 151 5.15 -4.67 -0.18
CA CYS A 151 6.43 -3.96 -0.08
C CYS A 151 6.36 -2.49 -0.53
N TYR A 152 5.31 -2.11 -1.28
CA TYR A 152 5.06 -0.75 -1.73
C TYR A 152 3.93 -0.04 -0.96
N PHE A 153 3.38 -0.64 0.12
CA PHE A 153 2.27 -0.05 0.86
C PHE A 153 2.69 1.05 1.83
N ALA A 154 3.95 1.07 2.22
CA ALA A 154 4.50 2.07 3.13
C ALA A 154 5.88 2.54 2.66
N GLY A 155 6.20 3.80 2.92
CA GLY A 155 7.50 4.39 2.64
C GLY A 155 7.80 4.67 1.18
N VAL A 156 6.80 4.60 0.29
CA VAL A 156 6.95 4.89 -1.13
C VAL A 156 5.88 5.89 -1.57
N ASP A 157 6.33 7.04 -2.04
CA ASP A 157 5.47 8.03 -2.68
C ASP A 157 5.50 7.82 -4.20
N ILE A 158 4.33 7.56 -4.78
CA ILE A 158 4.19 7.42 -6.23
C ILE A 158 3.84 8.78 -6.82
N GLU A 159 4.77 9.38 -7.54
CA GLU A 159 4.69 10.70 -8.15
C GLU A 159 3.98 10.67 -9.52
N ASP A 160 2.75 10.14 -9.54
CA ASP A 160 1.97 9.99 -10.78
C ASP A 160 0.47 10.18 -10.54
N TYR A 161 -0.29 10.49 -11.58
CA TYR A 161 -1.76 10.45 -11.55
C TYR A 161 -2.23 9.07 -11.98
N TYR A 162 -3.08 8.42 -11.18
CA TYR A 162 -3.54 7.07 -11.45
C TYR A 162 -4.91 6.78 -10.81
N HIS A 163 -5.61 5.82 -11.38
CA HIS A 163 -6.74 5.16 -10.73
C HIS A 163 -6.23 4.09 -9.77
N LEU A 164 -6.77 4.07 -8.56
CA LEU A 164 -6.43 3.07 -7.55
C LEU A 164 -7.53 2.02 -7.45
N ILE A 165 -7.17 0.76 -7.62
CA ILE A 165 -8.00 -0.41 -7.37
C ILE A 165 -7.38 -1.19 -6.21
N THR A 166 -8.05 -1.27 -5.08
CA THR A 166 -7.60 -2.10 -3.95
C THR A 166 -8.39 -3.39 -3.94
N VAL A 167 -7.69 -4.51 -3.98
CA VAL A 167 -8.28 -5.86 -3.97
C VAL A 167 -7.94 -6.53 -2.64
N SER A 168 -8.97 -6.94 -1.91
CA SER A 168 -8.83 -7.61 -0.61
C SER A 168 -9.76 -8.81 -0.51
N ASN A 169 -9.23 -9.92 -0.04
CA ASN A 169 -10.04 -11.05 0.40
C ASN A 169 -10.56 -10.72 1.80
N ALA A 170 -11.79 -10.24 1.89
CA ALA A 170 -12.48 -10.09 3.17
C ALA A 170 -12.88 -11.48 3.72
N ARG A 171 -11.89 -12.29 4.09
CA ARG A 171 -12.11 -13.38 5.04
C ARG A 171 -11.63 -12.86 6.39
N GLN A 172 -12.61 -12.48 7.18
CA GLN A 172 -12.47 -12.33 8.62
C GLN A 172 -12.10 -13.67 9.25
#